data_0c4f2236ff33906f2ccd366d19315b54
#
_entry.id   0c4f2236ff33906f2ccd366d19315b54
#
_cell.length_a   1.000
_cell.length_b   1.000
_cell.length_c   1.000
_cell.angle_alpha   90.00
_cell.angle_beta   90.00
_cell.angle_gamma   90.00
#
_symmetry.space_group_name_H-M   'P 1'
#
loop_
_entity.id
_entity.type
_entity.pdbx_description
1 polymer ?
#
loop_
_entity_poly.entity_id
_entity_poly.type
_entity_poly.pdbx_seq_one_letter_code
_entity_poly.pdbx_strand_id
1 'polypeptide(L)'
;MARIETYEEYFKRFKEYNIDLKWTKDEFKTKELCEYAVSIRGAALEYVPEELKTKELCTIAVDKIGRALEFVPEKFKSPELCKIAVEKHGGNLEYVPENLKTFELCEIAVDIFFDSIDDEWLDEEERYNFIKENVPEEFQEELAEKYDVKLPEKAQSR
;
A
#
# COMPACT_ATOMS: atom_id res chain seq x y z
N MET A 1 -16.99 -22.49 -35.10
CA MET A 1 -15.89 -22.65 -34.15
C MET A 1 -15.45 -21.27 -33.70
N ALA A 2 -15.45 -20.98 -32.39
CA ALA A 2 -14.90 -19.73 -31.90
C ALA A 2 -13.40 -19.69 -32.22
N ARG A 3 -12.93 -18.57 -32.84
CA ARG A 3 -11.50 -18.37 -33.13
C ARG A 3 -10.76 -18.31 -31.80
N ILE A 4 -9.72 -19.09 -31.63
CA ILE A 4 -8.83 -19.00 -30.47
C ILE A 4 -7.99 -17.72 -30.67
N GLU A 5 -8.11 -16.76 -29.76
CA GLU A 5 -7.36 -15.52 -29.77
C GLU A 5 -5.90 -15.81 -29.42
N THR A 6 -4.95 -15.30 -30.20
CA THR A 6 -3.52 -15.41 -29.86
C THR A 6 -3.14 -14.40 -28.78
N TYR A 7 -1.98 -14.65 -28.12
CA TYR A 7 -1.45 -13.70 -27.11
C TYR A 7 -1.22 -12.30 -27.71
N GLU A 8 -0.65 -12.22 -28.91
CA GLU A 8 -0.38 -10.93 -29.58
C GLU A 8 -1.66 -10.15 -29.88
N GLU A 9 -2.71 -10.83 -30.35
CA GLU A 9 -4.03 -10.23 -30.58
C GLU A 9 -4.63 -9.75 -29.25
N TYR A 10 -4.53 -10.56 -28.18
CA TYR A 10 -5.00 -10.18 -26.86
C TYR A 10 -4.22 -8.99 -26.30
N PHE A 11 -2.88 -9.00 -26.36
CA PHE A 11 -2.05 -7.92 -25.82
C PHE A 11 -2.27 -6.59 -26.57
N LYS A 12 -2.44 -6.64 -27.90
CA LYS A 12 -2.83 -5.45 -28.69
C LYS A 12 -4.15 -4.89 -28.20
N ARG A 13 -5.16 -5.74 -28.05
CA ARG A 13 -6.49 -5.36 -27.55
C ARG A 13 -6.43 -4.87 -26.10
N PHE A 14 -5.62 -5.49 -25.25
CA PHE A 14 -5.41 -5.06 -23.87
C PHE A 14 -4.94 -3.61 -23.81
N LYS A 15 -3.96 -3.24 -24.62
CA LYS A 15 -3.45 -1.86 -24.73
C LYS A 15 -4.47 -0.89 -25.33
N GLU A 16 -5.15 -1.29 -26.39
CA GLU A 16 -6.10 -0.46 -27.13
C GLU A 16 -7.33 -0.09 -26.28
N TYR A 17 -7.88 -1.06 -25.54
CA TYR A 17 -9.09 -0.88 -24.75
C TYR A 17 -8.83 -0.71 -23.25
N ASN A 18 -7.57 -0.57 -22.84
CA ASN A 18 -7.17 -0.40 -21.45
C ASN A 18 -7.83 -1.46 -20.51
N ILE A 19 -7.75 -2.72 -20.93
CA ILE A 19 -8.37 -3.84 -20.19
C ILE A 19 -7.71 -3.95 -18.81
N ASP A 20 -8.50 -4.22 -17.78
CA ASP A 20 -7.97 -4.45 -16.45
C ASP A 20 -7.39 -5.87 -16.32
N LEU A 21 -6.22 -5.99 -15.68
CA LEU A 21 -5.56 -7.28 -15.43
C LEU A 21 -6.46 -8.24 -14.62
N LYS A 22 -7.36 -7.70 -13.82
CA LYS A 22 -8.39 -8.46 -13.08
C LYS A 22 -9.22 -9.38 -14.00
N TRP A 23 -9.52 -8.92 -15.21
CA TRP A 23 -10.36 -9.66 -16.16
C TRP A 23 -9.56 -10.46 -17.17
N THR A 24 -8.23 -10.47 -17.04
CA THR A 24 -7.31 -11.23 -17.89
C THR A 24 -7.26 -12.68 -17.42
N LYS A 25 -7.42 -13.62 -18.37
CA LYS A 25 -7.23 -15.04 -18.08
C LYS A 25 -5.77 -15.31 -17.73
N ASP A 26 -5.53 -16.25 -16.81
CA ASP A 26 -4.18 -16.55 -16.31
C ASP A 26 -3.21 -16.98 -17.43
N GLU A 27 -3.69 -17.67 -18.47
CA GLU A 27 -2.89 -18.03 -19.65
C GLU A 27 -2.29 -16.85 -20.41
N PHE A 28 -2.89 -15.65 -20.26
CA PHE A 28 -2.42 -14.40 -20.88
C PHE A 28 -1.67 -13.47 -19.90
N LYS A 29 -1.61 -13.81 -18.62
CA LYS A 29 -0.85 -13.04 -17.62
C LYS A 29 0.65 -13.32 -17.73
N THR A 30 1.24 -12.98 -18.86
CA THR A 30 2.68 -13.06 -19.06
C THR A 30 3.40 -11.95 -18.30
N LYS A 31 4.70 -12.12 -18.11
CA LYS A 31 5.56 -11.09 -17.47
C LYS A 31 5.39 -9.74 -18.17
N GLU A 32 5.48 -9.70 -19.49
CA GLU A 32 5.38 -8.47 -20.28
C GLU A 32 4.02 -7.77 -20.10
N LEU A 33 2.92 -8.52 -20.12
CA LEU A 33 1.59 -7.96 -19.94
C LEU A 33 1.40 -7.43 -18.51
N CYS A 34 1.88 -8.15 -17.51
CA CYS A 34 1.83 -7.74 -16.11
C CYS A 34 2.66 -6.47 -15.87
N GLU A 35 3.89 -6.40 -16.40
CA GLU A 35 4.74 -5.21 -16.32
C GLU A 35 4.06 -3.99 -16.97
N TYR A 36 3.47 -4.17 -18.15
CA TYR A 36 2.71 -3.11 -18.81
C TYR A 36 1.52 -2.67 -17.95
N ALA A 37 0.70 -3.60 -17.44
CA ALA A 37 -0.47 -3.27 -16.64
C ALA A 37 -0.11 -2.49 -15.36
N VAL A 38 0.93 -2.93 -14.64
CA VAL A 38 1.42 -2.27 -13.43
C VAL A 38 2.01 -0.90 -13.74
N SER A 39 2.72 -0.74 -14.87
CA SER A 39 3.29 0.55 -15.28
C SER A 39 2.20 1.61 -15.55
N ILE A 40 1.02 1.18 -16.00
CA ILE A 40 -0.14 2.07 -16.21
C ILE A 40 -0.88 2.30 -14.88
N ARG A 41 -1.11 1.22 -14.12
CA ARG A 41 -1.88 1.24 -12.88
C ARG A 41 -1.21 0.39 -11.81
N GLY A 42 -0.56 1.01 -10.82
CA GLY A 42 0.14 0.30 -9.74
C GLY A 42 -0.74 -0.74 -9.01
N ALA A 43 -2.03 -0.44 -8.83
CA ALA A 43 -2.99 -1.37 -8.23
C ALA A 43 -3.17 -2.69 -9.02
N ALA A 44 -2.77 -2.76 -10.30
CA ALA A 44 -2.78 -4.01 -11.05
C ALA A 44 -1.88 -5.09 -10.45
N LEU A 45 -0.96 -4.72 -9.54
CA LEU A 45 -0.12 -5.67 -8.80
C LEU A 45 -0.95 -6.72 -8.03
N GLU A 46 -2.16 -6.38 -7.58
CA GLU A 46 -3.11 -7.29 -6.94
C GLU A 46 -3.37 -8.55 -7.80
N TYR A 47 -3.43 -8.37 -9.12
CA TYR A 47 -3.81 -9.43 -10.07
C TYR A 47 -2.63 -10.07 -10.77
N VAL A 48 -1.40 -9.69 -10.44
CA VAL A 48 -0.18 -10.31 -10.94
C VAL A 48 0.05 -11.64 -10.21
N PRO A 49 0.30 -12.75 -10.93
CA PRO A 49 0.69 -14.02 -10.31
C PRO A 49 1.93 -13.86 -9.42
N GLU A 50 1.94 -14.55 -8.26
CA GLU A 50 3.02 -14.42 -7.27
C GLU A 50 4.42 -14.69 -7.83
N GLU A 51 4.53 -15.67 -8.75
CA GLU A 51 5.79 -16.02 -9.42
C GLU A 51 6.31 -14.93 -10.36
N LEU A 52 5.44 -14.00 -10.78
CA LEU A 52 5.80 -12.86 -11.64
C LEU A 52 6.02 -11.56 -10.85
N LYS A 53 5.71 -11.54 -9.55
CA LYS A 53 6.00 -10.39 -8.68
C LYS A 53 7.49 -10.33 -8.38
N THR A 54 8.23 -9.51 -9.11
CA THR A 54 9.64 -9.20 -8.83
C THR A 54 9.76 -7.98 -7.93
N LYS A 55 10.94 -7.80 -7.30
CA LYS A 55 11.23 -6.60 -6.49
C LYS A 55 11.04 -5.32 -7.31
N GLU A 56 11.52 -5.32 -8.54
CA GLU A 56 11.44 -4.17 -9.45
C GLU A 56 9.98 -3.84 -9.78
N LEU A 57 9.17 -4.87 -10.09
CA LEU A 57 7.75 -4.68 -10.40
C LEU A 57 6.97 -4.13 -9.19
N CYS A 58 7.26 -4.66 -8.00
CA CYS A 58 6.66 -4.17 -6.75
C CYS A 58 7.07 -2.71 -6.47
N THR A 59 8.33 -2.35 -6.72
CA THR A 59 8.79 -0.97 -6.57
C THR A 59 8.06 -0.01 -7.51
N ILE A 60 7.89 -0.39 -8.79
CA ILE A 60 7.12 0.39 -9.76
C ILE A 60 5.66 0.56 -9.29
N ALA A 61 5.05 -0.51 -8.78
CA ALA A 61 3.67 -0.46 -8.30
C ALA A 61 3.49 0.52 -7.13
N VAL A 62 4.35 0.41 -6.12
CA VAL A 62 4.33 1.27 -4.92
C VAL A 62 4.67 2.72 -5.27
N ASP A 63 5.60 2.94 -6.21
CA ASP A 63 5.90 4.29 -6.69
C ASP A 63 4.72 4.92 -7.44
N LYS A 64 3.93 4.13 -8.15
CA LYS A 64 2.68 4.61 -8.78
C LYS A 64 1.58 4.92 -7.76
N ILE A 65 1.38 4.03 -6.81
CA ILE A 65 0.39 4.16 -5.74
C ILE A 65 0.88 3.45 -4.47
N GLY A 66 1.11 4.19 -3.40
CA GLY A 66 1.62 3.66 -2.13
C GLY A 66 0.85 2.46 -1.59
N ARG A 67 -0.49 2.47 -1.74
CA ARG A 67 -1.36 1.36 -1.34
C ARG A 67 -1.01 0.02 -2.01
N ALA A 68 -0.31 0.02 -3.16
CA ALA A 68 0.15 -1.23 -3.77
C ALA A 68 1.07 -2.05 -2.85
N LEU A 69 1.59 -1.46 -1.75
CA LEU A 69 2.34 -2.17 -0.71
C LEU A 69 1.55 -3.33 -0.10
N GLU A 70 0.21 -3.25 -0.05
CA GLU A 70 -0.68 -4.33 0.37
C GLU A 70 -0.43 -5.63 -0.41
N PHE A 71 -0.16 -5.52 -1.71
CA PHE A 71 0.00 -6.65 -2.63
C PHE A 71 1.45 -7.06 -2.85
N VAL A 72 2.40 -6.41 -2.18
CA VAL A 72 3.82 -6.74 -2.24
C VAL A 72 4.11 -7.95 -1.35
N PRO A 73 4.74 -9.02 -1.88
CA PRO A 73 5.19 -10.13 -1.05
C PRO A 73 6.12 -9.66 0.08
N GLU A 74 5.97 -10.23 1.29
CA GLU A 74 6.74 -9.83 2.48
C GLU A 74 8.26 -9.81 2.24
N LYS A 75 8.79 -10.79 1.48
CA LYS A 75 10.20 -10.86 1.13
C LYS A 75 10.74 -9.67 0.34
N PHE A 76 9.87 -8.86 -0.26
CA PHE A 76 10.22 -7.67 -1.04
C PHE A 76 9.89 -6.36 -0.32
N LYS A 77 9.20 -6.40 0.83
CA LYS A 77 8.96 -5.24 1.67
C LYS A 77 10.26 -4.84 2.37
N SER A 78 10.94 -3.82 1.87
CA SER A 78 12.13 -3.25 2.51
C SER A 78 11.77 -1.96 3.24
N PRO A 79 12.61 -1.49 4.20
CA PRO A 79 12.40 -0.19 4.87
C PRO A 79 12.20 0.96 3.87
N GLU A 80 12.98 0.99 2.80
CA GLU A 80 12.91 2.03 1.76
C GLU A 80 11.58 1.97 1.01
N LEU A 81 11.11 0.76 0.65
CA LEU A 81 9.84 0.60 -0.05
C LEU A 81 8.65 0.97 0.84
N CYS A 82 8.69 0.59 2.11
CA CYS A 82 7.69 0.96 3.10
C CYS A 82 7.65 2.48 3.29
N LYS A 83 8.82 3.13 3.38
CA LYS A 83 8.92 4.60 3.48
C LYS A 83 8.28 5.29 2.27
N ILE A 84 8.59 4.85 1.04
CA ILE A 84 7.94 5.39 -0.18
C ILE A 84 6.41 5.28 -0.11
N ALA A 85 5.89 4.15 0.36
CA ALA A 85 4.45 3.95 0.48
C ALA A 85 3.82 4.92 1.50
N VAL A 86 4.43 5.05 2.67
CA VAL A 86 3.97 5.92 3.76
C VAL A 86 4.05 7.40 3.37
N GLU A 87 5.13 7.83 2.71
CA GLU A 87 5.28 9.21 2.20
C GLU A 87 4.21 9.60 1.17
N LYS A 88 3.62 8.64 0.47
CA LYS A 88 2.49 8.90 -0.43
C LYS A 88 1.16 9.08 0.30
N HIS A 89 0.98 8.38 1.40
CA HIS A 89 -0.19 8.48 2.26
C HIS A 89 0.09 7.80 3.59
N GLY A 90 -0.02 8.52 4.71
CA GLY A 90 0.28 8.02 6.05
C GLY A 90 -0.48 6.74 6.43
N GLY A 91 -1.73 6.61 5.96
CA GLY A 91 -2.55 5.40 6.16
C GLY A 91 -1.94 4.12 5.59
N ASN A 92 -0.98 4.20 4.65
CA ASN A 92 -0.30 3.01 4.13
C ASN A 92 0.62 2.35 5.20
N LEU A 93 0.76 2.95 6.38
CA LEU A 93 1.43 2.33 7.52
C LEU A 93 0.77 1.01 7.93
N GLU A 94 -0.53 0.83 7.68
CA GLU A 94 -1.26 -0.42 7.92
C GLU A 94 -0.67 -1.62 7.16
N TYR A 95 -0.05 -1.38 5.99
CA TYR A 95 0.55 -2.43 5.14
C TYR A 95 2.02 -2.69 5.43
N VAL A 96 2.62 -1.93 6.34
CA VAL A 96 4.01 -2.09 6.76
C VAL A 96 4.12 -3.23 7.78
N PRO A 97 5.03 -4.21 7.59
CA PRO A 97 5.31 -5.23 8.59
C PRO A 97 5.73 -4.63 9.94
N GLU A 98 5.27 -5.20 11.06
CA GLU A 98 5.54 -4.67 12.40
C GLU A 98 7.04 -4.47 12.68
N ASN A 99 7.88 -5.42 12.25
CA ASN A 99 9.33 -5.34 12.43
C ASN A 99 10.01 -4.23 11.59
N LEU A 100 9.28 -3.58 10.69
CA LEU A 100 9.74 -2.44 9.87
C LEU A 100 9.10 -1.11 10.28
N LYS A 101 8.15 -1.12 11.22
CA LYS A 101 7.55 0.08 11.79
C LYS A 101 8.49 0.70 12.83
N THR A 102 9.45 1.49 12.37
CA THR A 102 10.32 2.28 13.27
C THR A 102 9.59 3.51 13.77
N PHE A 103 10.04 4.08 14.90
CA PHE A 103 9.49 5.34 15.42
C PHE A 103 9.46 6.44 14.36
N GLU A 104 10.58 6.66 13.65
CA GLU A 104 10.68 7.66 12.57
C GLU A 104 9.64 7.42 11.47
N LEU A 105 9.41 6.15 11.06
CA LEU A 105 8.42 5.85 10.02
C LEU A 105 7.00 6.10 10.51
N CYS A 106 6.70 5.76 11.76
CA CYS A 106 5.39 6.03 12.37
C CYS A 106 5.16 7.54 12.52
N GLU A 107 6.17 8.30 12.91
CA GLU A 107 6.11 9.75 13.00
C GLU A 107 5.78 10.39 11.63
N ILE A 108 6.49 9.97 10.56
CA ILE A 108 6.19 10.41 9.19
C ILE A 108 4.74 10.07 8.80
N ALA A 109 4.27 8.87 9.16
CA ALA A 109 2.90 8.46 8.84
C ALA A 109 1.85 9.33 9.54
N VAL A 110 2.07 9.66 10.82
CA VAL A 110 1.17 10.53 11.61
C VAL A 110 1.16 11.94 11.03
N ASP A 111 2.33 12.52 10.75
CA ASP A 111 2.45 13.83 10.11
C ASP A 111 1.62 13.90 8.83
N ILE A 112 1.87 12.97 7.91
CA ILE A 112 1.20 12.97 6.59
C ILE A 112 -0.30 12.69 6.73
N PHE A 113 -0.70 11.80 7.64
CA PHE A 113 -2.10 11.47 7.82
C PHE A 113 -2.87 12.68 8.40
N PHE A 114 -2.32 13.35 9.40
CA PHE A 114 -2.96 14.50 10.02
C PHE A 114 -2.98 15.71 9.08
N ASP A 115 -1.92 15.95 8.30
CA ASP A 115 -1.85 17.03 7.33
C ASP A 115 -2.74 16.80 6.09
N SER A 116 -3.08 15.54 5.78
CA SER A 116 -3.87 15.20 4.58
C SER A 116 -5.37 15.39 4.74
N ILE A 117 -5.85 15.56 5.96
CA ILE A 117 -7.27 15.71 6.31
C ILE A 117 -7.44 17.12 6.86
N ASP A 118 -8.39 17.89 6.31
CA ASP A 118 -8.73 19.22 6.84
C ASP A 118 -9.11 19.11 8.33
N ASP A 119 -8.59 20.02 9.17
CA ASP A 119 -8.82 20.05 10.62
C ASP A 119 -10.32 20.01 11.02
N GLU A 120 -11.21 20.40 10.11
CA GLU A 120 -12.66 20.36 10.31
C GLU A 120 -13.22 18.93 10.37
N TRP A 121 -12.52 17.95 9.76
CA TRP A 121 -12.96 16.54 9.61
C TRP A 121 -12.13 15.57 10.44
N LEU A 122 -10.93 15.97 10.91
CA LEU A 122 -10.04 15.11 11.70
C LEU A 122 -10.23 15.42 13.20
N ASP A 123 -11.23 14.78 13.79
CA ASP A 123 -11.49 14.92 15.21
C ASP A 123 -10.47 14.16 16.10
N GLU A 124 -10.54 14.39 17.40
CA GLU A 124 -9.63 13.77 18.38
C GLU A 124 -9.76 12.24 18.41
N GLU A 125 -10.97 11.71 18.13
CA GLU A 125 -11.23 10.27 18.09
C GLU A 125 -10.56 9.62 16.87
N GLU A 126 -10.61 10.24 15.71
CA GLU A 126 -9.95 9.74 14.49
C GLU A 126 -8.43 9.78 14.61
N ARG A 127 -7.86 10.85 15.20
CA ARG A 127 -6.43 10.95 15.52
C ARG A 127 -5.99 9.83 16.46
N TYR A 128 -6.75 9.61 17.53
CA TYR A 128 -6.52 8.53 18.47
C TYR A 128 -6.58 7.16 17.81
N ASN A 129 -7.63 6.89 17.02
CA ASN A 129 -7.81 5.62 16.34
C ASN A 129 -6.67 5.33 15.36
N PHE A 130 -6.22 6.34 14.61
CA PHE A 130 -5.09 6.17 13.70
C PHE A 130 -3.82 5.72 14.45
N ILE A 131 -3.46 6.39 15.55
CA ILE A 131 -2.28 6.02 16.35
C ILE A 131 -2.46 4.63 16.95
N LYS A 132 -3.61 4.35 17.54
CA LYS A 132 -3.89 3.07 18.21
C LYS A 132 -3.84 1.87 17.27
N GLU A 133 -4.36 2.01 16.04
CA GLU A 133 -4.52 0.90 15.10
C GLU A 133 -3.27 0.65 14.25
N ASN A 134 -2.49 1.71 13.97
CA ASN A 134 -1.41 1.65 13.00
C ASN A 134 -0.01 1.71 13.61
N VAL A 135 0.13 2.31 14.80
CA VAL A 135 1.41 2.52 15.47
C VAL A 135 1.67 1.42 16.51
N PRO A 136 2.88 0.81 16.55
CA PRO A 136 3.26 -0.12 17.61
C PRO A 136 3.05 0.47 19.01
N GLU A 137 2.57 -0.36 19.96
CA GLU A 137 2.20 0.10 21.31
C GLU A 137 3.32 0.87 22.02
N GLU A 138 4.57 0.49 21.78
CA GLU A 138 5.77 1.11 22.36
C GLU A 138 5.99 2.56 21.94
N PHE A 139 5.42 3.00 20.81
CA PHE A 139 5.56 4.36 20.28
C PHE A 139 4.30 5.23 20.47
N GLN A 140 3.17 4.62 20.84
CA GLN A 140 1.88 5.32 20.90
C GLN A 140 1.87 6.48 21.91
N GLU A 141 2.44 6.28 23.12
CA GLU A 141 2.44 7.33 24.16
C GLU A 141 3.25 8.55 23.71
N GLU A 142 4.45 8.34 23.17
CA GLU A 142 5.32 9.42 22.72
C GLU A 142 4.73 10.21 21.53
N LEU A 143 4.15 9.51 20.56
CA LEU A 143 3.49 10.17 19.42
C LEU A 143 2.20 10.87 19.84
N ALA A 144 1.39 10.27 20.71
CA ALA A 144 0.18 10.92 21.22
C ALA A 144 0.49 12.21 21.99
N GLU A 145 1.54 12.22 22.82
CA GLU A 145 2.00 13.44 23.52
C GLU A 145 2.48 14.49 22.52
N LYS A 146 3.28 14.09 21.53
CA LYS A 146 3.82 15.01 20.50
C LYS A 146 2.71 15.71 19.70
N TYR A 147 1.63 14.99 19.39
CA TYR A 147 0.53 15.51 18.57
C TYR A 147 -0.72 15.93 19.37
N ASP A 148 -0.58 16.06 20.69
CA ASP A 148 -1.66 16.45 21.62
C ASP A 148 -2.93 15.60 21.49
N VAL A 149 -2.73 14.27 21.32
CA VAL A 149 -3.80 13.27 21.22
C VAL A 149 -4.01 12.61 22.57
N LYS A 150 -5.22 12.66 23.11
CA LYS A 150 -5.52 12.02 24.40
C LYS A 150 -5.72 10.51 24.26
N LEU A 151 -4.78 9.74 24.78
CA LEU A 151 -4.97 8.31 24.95
C LEU A 151 -5.86 8.05 26.20
N PRO A 152 -6.81 7.09 26.13
CA PRO A 152 -7.58 6.71 27.31
C PRO A 152 -6.64 6.17 28.37
N GLU A 153 -6.90 6.54 29.64
CA GLU A 153 -6.17 5.99 30.76
C GLU A 153 -6.18 4.46 30.70
N LYS A 154 -4.99 3.83 30.67
CA LYS A 154 -4.88 2.35 30.76
C LYS A 154 -5.67 1.91 31.97
N ALA A 155 -6.74 1.15 31.77
CA ALA A 155 -7.48 0.57 32.89
C ALA A 155 -6.44 -0.16 33.77
N GLN A 156 -6.19 0.39 34.93
CA GLN A 156 -5.28 -0.24 35.91
C GLN A 156 -5.80 -1.65 36.14
N SER A 157 -5.12 -2.64 35.58
CA SER A 157 -5.41 -4.05 35.83
C SER A 157 -5.21 -4.29 37.31
N ARG A 158 -6.35 -4.46 38.00
CA ARG A 158 -6.40 -4.95 39.37
C ARG A 158 -6.04 -6.43 39.44
#